data_4f801c086ada083905ac97e03507a614
#
_entry.id   4f801c086ada083905ac97e03507a614
#
_cell.length_a   1.000
_cell.length_b   1.000
_cell.length_c   1.000
_cell.angle_alpha   90.00
_cell.angle_beta   90.00
_cell.angle_gamma   90.00
#
_symmetry.space_group_name_H-M   'P 1'
#
loop_
_entity.id
_entity.type
_entity.pdbx_description
1 polymer ?
#
loop_
_entity_poly.entity_id
_entity_poly.type
_entity_poly.pdbx_seq_one_letter_code
_entity_poly.pdbx_strand_id
1 'polypeptide(L)'
;MKVIVDNKIPYIREAIEQIADEVIYAPGKDFTPELVQDADALIIRTRTRCDRSLLAGSKVKFIATATIGFDHIDTAYCREAGITWTNAPGCNSASVAQYIQSALFILQQTRGMKLNQMTIGIVGVGDVGSKVADVARKLGIQVMLNDL
;
A
#
# COMPACT_ATOMS: atom_id res chain seq x y z
N MET A 1 -21.96 -3.54 -11.93
CA MET A 1 -21.06 -3.72 -10.77
C MET A 1 -21.02 -2.41 -9.98
N LYS A 2 -21.39 -2.46 -8.70
CA LYS A 2 -21.36 -1.32 -7.77
C LYS A 2 -20.10 -1.37 -6.93
N VAL A 3 -19.32 -0.27 -6.90
CA VAL A 3 -18.03 -0.20 -6.20
C VAL A 3 -18.03 0.96 -5.22
N ILE A 4 -17.56 0.72 -4.00
CA ILE A 4 -17.32 1.77 -3.02
C ILE A 4 -15.82 2.00 -2.88
N VAL A 5 -15.40 3.25 -2.97
CA VAL A 5 -14.00 3.65 -3.10
C VAL A 5 -13.63 4.67 -2.02
N ASP A 6 -12.51 4.45 -1.33
CA ASP A 6 -11.93 5.48 -0.46
C ASP A 6 -11.53 6.71 -1.31
N ASN A 7 -12.15 7.84 -1.02
CA ASN A 7 -11.98 9.10 -1.77
C ASN A 7 -10.60 9.74 -1.65
N LYS A 8 -9.70 9.16 -0.83
CA LYS A 8 -8.32 9.61 -0.65
C LYS A 8 -7.31 8.81 -1.49
N ILE A 9 -7.78 7.88 -2.34
CA ILE A 9 -6.89 7.17 -3.28
C ILE A 9 -6.66 8.09 -4.48
N PRO A 10 -5.42 8.52 -4.75
CA PRO A 10 -5.14 9.40 -5.87
C PRO A 10 -5.37 8.67 -7.20
N TYR A 11 -5.81 9.41 -8.22
CA TYR A 11 -5.99 8.96 -9.61
C TYR A 11 -6.96 7.78 -9.83
N ILE A 12 -7.68 7.33 -8.81
CA ILE A 12 -8.57 6.17 -8.90
C ILE A 12 -9.80 6.42 -9.77
N ARG A 13 -10.28 7.67 -9.85
CA ARG A 13 -11.55 8.02 -10.52
C ARG A 13 -11.56 7.57 -11.98
N GLU A 14 -10.60 8.03 -12.75
CA GLU A 14 -10.52 7.74 -14.18
C GLU A 14 -10.45 6.24 -14.49
N ALA A 15 -9.83 5.46 -13.60
CA ALA A 15 -9.69 4.02 -13.78
C ALA A 15 -10.97 3.27 -13.39
N ILE A 16 -11.55 3.59 -12.23
CA ILE A 16 -12.68 2.82 -11.70
C ILE A 16 -13.97 3.10 -12.45
N GLU A 17 -14.19 4.34 -12.92
CA GLU A 17 -15.38 4.74 -13.67
C GLU A 17 -15.45 4.11 -15.07
N GLN A 18 -14.35 3.52 -15.56
CA GLN A 18 -14.34 2.77 -16.83
C GLN A 18 -14.84 1.33 -16.69
N ILE A 19 -14.82 0.77 -15.47
CA ILE A 19 -15.11 -0.65 -15.24
C ILE A 19 -16.32 -0.89 -14.34
N ALA A 20 -16.80 0.13 -13.61
CA ALA A 20 -17.93 0.04 -12.71
C ALA A 20 -19.13 0.81 -13.25
N ASP A 21 -20.34 0.24 -13.08
CA ASP A 21 -21.59 0.90 -13.49
C ASP A 21 -22.01 1.98 -12.48
N GLU A 22 -21.70 1.77 -11.22
CA GLU A 22 -21.99 2.69 -10.11
C GLU A 22 -20.76 2.78 -9.19
N VAL A 23 -20.29 4.00 -8.91
CA VAL A 23 -19.17 4.25 -8.01
C VAL A 23 -19.57 5.23 -6.91
N ILE A 24 -19.40 4.83 -5.66
CA ILE A 24 -19.60 5.68 -4.49
C ILE A 24 -18.25 6.00 -3.87
N TYR A 25 -17.96 7.29 -3.71
CA TYR A 25 -16.72 7.76 -3.06
C TYR A 25 -17.04 8.21 -1.64
N ALA A 26 -16.41 7.59 -0.66
CA ALA A 26 -16.57 7.92 0.76
C ALA A 26 -15.21 7.98 1.47
N PRO A 27 -15.07 8.76 2.56
CA PRO A 27 -13.91 8.65 3.43
C PRO A 27 -13.82 7.25 4.04
N GLY A 28 -12.63 6.68 4.13
CA GLY A 28 -12.45 5.30 4.64
C GLY A 28 -13.02 5.05 6.04
N LYS A 29 -13.14 6.08 6.88
CA LYS A 29 -13.76 6.00 8.23
C LYS A 29 -15.29 5.90 8.19
N ASP A 30 -15.92 6.25 7.06
CA ASP A 30 -17.36 6.35 6.90
C ASP A 30 -17.94 5.12 6.16
N PHE A 31 -17.13 4.07 5.98
CA PHE A 31 -17.60 2.78 5.50
C PHE A 31 -18.40 2.08 6.61
N THR A 32 -19.70 1.99 6.44
CA THR A 32 -20.63 1.33 7.39
C THR A 32 -21.25 0.10 6.75
N PRO A 33 -21.81 -0.84 7.55
CA PRO A 33 -22.51 -2.02 7.02
C PRO A 33 -23.62 -1.64 6.02
N GLU A 34 -24.36 -0.56 6.30
CA GLU A 34 -25.44 -0.08 5.41
C GLU A 34 -24.89 0.41 4.07
N LEU A 35 -23.75 1.12 4.10
CA LEU A 35 -23.12 1.61 2.88
C LEU A 35 -22.59 0.49 2.00
N VAL A 36 -22.02 -0.56 2.59
CA VAL A 36 -21.40 -1.65 1.83
C VAL A 36 -22.36 -2.78 1.49
N GLN A 37 -23.58 -2.76 2.00
CA GLN A 37 -24.54 -3.86 1.90
C GLN A 37 -24.79 -4.34 0.46
N ASP A 38 -24.95 -3.39 -0.47
CA ASP A 38 -25.26 -3.65 -1.87
C ASP A 38 -24.06 -3.56 -2.81
N ALA A 39 -22.86 -3.33 -2.29
CA ALA A 39 -21.65 -3.22 -3.08
C ALA A 39 -21.16 -4.59 -3.55
N ASP A 40 -20.67 -4.66 -4.77
CA ASP A 40 -19.97 -5.82 -5.31
C ASP A 40 -18.49 -5.83 -4.92
N ALA A 41 -17.88 -4.65 -4.85
CA ALA A 41 -16.47 -4.50 -4.53
C ALA A 41 -16.18 -3.26 -3.67
N LEU A 42 -15.11 -3.36 -2.86
CA LEU A 42 -14.57 -2.25 -2.06
C LEU A 42 -13.14 -1.95 -2.48
N ILE A 43 -12.81 -0.67 -2.68
CA ILE A 43 -11.44 -0.20 -2.86
C ILE A 43 -11.09 0.72 -1.71
N ILE A 44 -10.21 0.26 -0.85
CA ILE A 44 -10.00 0.81 0.48
C ILE A 44 -8.56 1.23 0.74
N ARG A 45 -8.35 1.82 1.89
CA ARG A 45 -7.07 2.08 2.53
C ARG A 45 -7.12 1.66 4.00
N THR A 46 -6.05 1.88 4.74
CA THR A 46 -5.88 1.48 6.15
C THR A 46 -6.94 1.99 7.13
N ARG A 47 -7.76 2.98 6.74
CA ARG A 47 -8.81 3.55 7.61
C ARG A 47 -10.12 2.76 7.61
N THR A 48 -10.29 1.84 6.67
CA THR A 48 -11.46 0.95 6.59
C THR A 48 -11.06 -0.40 7.13
N ARG A 49 -11.66 -0.80 8.24
CA ARG A 49 -11.49 -2.15 8.79
C ARG A 49 -12.50 -3.10 8.14
N CYS A 50 -12.00 -4.05 7.36
CA CYS A 50 -12.81 -5.06 6.69
C CYS A 50 -12.83 -6.34 7.51
N ASP A 51 -13.77 -6.44 8.40
CA ASP A 51 -14.02 -7.61 9.25
C ASP A 51 -15.49 -8.03 9.18
N ARG A 52 -15.86 -9.03 9.97
CA ARG A 52 -17.25 -9.54 10.06
C ARG A 52 -18.25 -8.42 10.40
N SER A 53 -17.87 -7.43 11.20
CA SER A 53 -18.78 -6.36 11.61
C SER A 53 -19.17 -5.45 10.45
N LEU A 54 -18.28 -5.23 9.50
CA LEU A 54 -18.54 -4.44 8.28
C LEU A 54 -19.19 -5.28 7.18
N LEU A 55 -18.76 -6.53 7.00
CA LEU A 55 -19.01 -7.30 5.79
C LEU A 55 -20.14 -8.31 5.90
N ALA A 56 -20.59 -8.64 7.13
CA ALA A 56 -21.63 -9.65 7.31
C ALA A 56 -22.94 -9.24 6.64
N GLY A 57 -23.48 -10.13 5.81
CA GLY A 57 -24.74 -9.89 5.08
C GLY A 57 -24.62 -8.99 3.86
N SER A 58 -23.42 -8.47 3.55
CA SER A 58 -23.19 -7.68 2.34
C SER A 58 -23.08 -8.56 1.09
N LYS A 59 -23.21 -7.94 -0.09
CA LYS A 59 -22.99 -8.59 -1.38
C LYS A 59 -21.51 -8.57 -1.83
N VAL A 60 -20.62 -8.00 -1.04
CA VAL A 60 -19.20 -7.81 -1.39
C VAL A 60 -18.54 -9.14 -1.73
N LYS A 61 -17.90 -9.19 -2.90
CA LYS A 61 -17.14 -10.34 -3.41
C LYS A 61 -15.65 -10.02 -3.58
N PHE A 62 -15.30 -8.75 -3.64
CA PHE A 62 -13.92 -8.35 -3.87
C PHE A 62 -13.52 -7.14 -3.01
N ILE A 63 -12.31 -7.19 -2.46
CA ILE A 63 -11.71 -6.08 -1.71
C ILE A 63 -10.30 -5.83 -2.25
N ALA A 64 -10.02 -4.60 -2.68
CA ALA A 64 -8.67 -4.16 -2.99
C ALA A 64 -8.22 -3.09 -2.00
N THR A 65 -7.07 -3.26 -1.35
CA THR A 65 -6.48 -2.17 -0.57
C THR A 65 -5.33 -1.52 -1.33
N ALA A 66 -5.41 -0.19 -1.50
CA ALA A 66 -4.36 0.63 -2.11
C ALA A 66 -3.17 0.85 -1.16
N THR A 67 -2.81 -0.19 -0.40
CA THR A 67 -1.73 -0.20 0.59
C THR A 67 -0.95 -1.50 0.53
N ILE A 68 0.29 -1.48 1.02
CA ILE A 68 1.13 -2.69 1.11
C ILE A 68 0.63 -3.57 2.27
N GLY A 69 0.50 -2.99 3.47
CA GLY A 69 -0.05 -3.68 4.64
C GLY A 69 -1.54 -3.96 4.49
N PHE A 70 -1.99 -5.06 5.07
CA PHE A 70 -3.38 -5.52 5.03
C PHE A 70 -3.94 -5.94 6.40
N ASP A 71 -3.34 -5.49 7.50
CA ASP A 71 -3.76 -5.79 8.88
C ASP A 71 -5.19 -5.33 9.19
N HIS A 72 -5.73 -4.42 8.38
CA HIS A 72 -7.11 -3.93 8.44
C HIS A 72 -8.11 -4.84 7.70
N ILE A 73 -7.65 -5.91 7.06
CA ILE A 73 -8.49 -6.93 6.40
C ILE A 73 -8.45 -8.22 7.23
N ASP A 74 -9.61 -8.65 7.71
CA ASP A 74 -9.77 -9.98 8.30
C ASP A 74 -9.74 -11.05 7.21
N THR A 75 -8.56 -11.55 6.92
CA THR A 75 -8.33 -12.53 5.84
C THR A 75 -8.99 -13.87 6.14
N ALA A 76 -9.16 -14.23 7.43
CA ALA A 76 -9.85 -15.46 7.82
C ALA A 76 -11.34 -15.34 7.52
N TYR A 77 -11.95 -14.23 7.89
CA TYR A 77 -13.35 -13.96 7.55
C TYR A 77 -13.58 -13.85 6.05
N CYS A 78 -12.70 -13.17 5.32
CA CYS A 78 -12.82 -13.11 3.85
C CYS A 78 -12.84 -14.51 3.21
N ARG A 79 -11.99 -15.40 3.67
CA ARG A 79 -11.95 -16.81 3.21
C ARG A 79 -13.25 -17.55 3.55
N GLU A 80 -13.75 -17.39 4.76
CA GLU A 80 -15.01 -18.00 5.20
C GLU A 80 -16.21 -17.51 4.36
N ALA A 81 -16.27 -16.20 4.10
CA ALA A 81 -17.34 -15.54 3.35
C ALA A 81 -17.22 -15.64 1.81
N GLY A 82 -16.14 -16.25 1.30
CA GLY A 82 -15.88 -16.34 -0.14
C GLY A 82 -15.56 -14.99 -0.78
N ILE A 83 -14.98 -14.06 -0.01
CA ILE A 83 -14.54 -12.74 -0.47
C ILE A 83 -13.07 -12.83 -0.92
N THR A 84 -12.80 -12.50 -2.17
CA THR A 84 -11.44 -12.35 -2.67
C THR A 84 -10.89 -10.99 -2.28
N TRP A 85 -9.62 -10.93 -1.88
CA TRP A 85 -8.97 -9.66 -1.57
C TRP A 85 -7.57 -9.58 -2.17
N THR A 86 -7.09 -8.36 -2.38
CA THR A 86 -5.73 -8.08 -2.83
C THR A 86 -5.19 -6.81 -2.18
N ASN A 87 -3.87 -6.72 -2.11
CA ASN A 87 -3.14 -5.52 -1.68
C ASN A 87 -2.24 -5.00 -2.81
N ALA A 88 -1.46 -3.97 -2.55
CA ALA A 88 -0.55 -3.34 -3.52
C ALA A 88 0.92 -3.46 -3.07
N PRO A 89 1.52 -4.66 -3.09
CA PRO A 89 2.89 -4.86 -2.66
C PRO A 89 3.85 -4.02 -3.51
N GLY A 90 4.85 -3.40 -2.87
CA GLY A 90 5.87 -2.60 -3.54
C GLY A 90 5.40 -1.26 -4.12
N CYS A 91 4.13 -0.87 -4.02
CA CYS A 91 3.58 0.32 -4.68
C CYS A 91 4.30 1.63 -4.33
N ASN A 92 4.89 1.75 -3.13
CA ASN A 92 5.63 2.93 -2.69
C ASN A 92 7.15 2.71 -2.63
N SER A 93 7.65 1.56 -3.02
CA SER A 93 9.06 1.18 -2.83
C SER A 93 10.03 2.14 -3.52
N ALA A 94 9.69 2.63 -4.70
CA ALA A 94 10.49 3.62 -5.43
C ALA A 94 10.53 4.97 -4.69
N SER A 95 9.39 5.43 -4.17
CA SER A 95 9.32 6.68 -3.40
C SER A 95 10.12 6.63 -2.10
N VAL A 96 10.10 5.48 -1.42
CA VAL A 96 10.92 5.28 -0.21
C VAL A 96 12.42 5.28 -0.56
N ALA A 97 12.82 4.59 -1.62
CA ALA A 97 14.21 4.61 -2.08
C ALA A 97 14.68 6.04 -2.45
N GLN A 98 13.82 6.81 -3.12
CA GLN A 98 14.09 8.22 -3.44
C GLN A 98 14.22 9.10 -2.18
N TYR A 99 13.36 8.87 -1.17
CA TYR A 99 13.49 9.56 0.11
C TYR A 99 14.84 9.29 0.78
N ILE A 100 15.26 8.02 0.84
CA ILE A 100 16.56 7.64 1.39
C ILE A 100 17.71 8.29 0.60
N GLN A 101 17.63 8.28 -0.73
CA GLN A 101 18.62 8.96 -1.59
C GLN A 101 18.73 10.46 -1.26
N SER A 102 17.59 11.14 -1.12
CA SER A 102 17.56 12.56 -0.77
C SER A 102 18.16 12.81 0.63
N ALA A 103 17.86 11.97 1.59
CA ALA A 103 18.42 12.04 2.94
C ALA A 103 19.97 11.87 2.92
N LEU A 104 20.48 10.92 2.14
CA LEU A 104 21.93 10.72 1.96
C LEU A 104 22.61 11.95 1.36
N PHE A 105 22.02 12.60 0.36
CA PHE A 105 22.55 13.83 -0.21
C PHE A 105 22.54 15.00 0.80
N ILE A 106 21.50 15.14 1.61
CA ILE A 106 21.45 16.14 2.67
C ILE A 106 22.57 15.90 3.68
N LEU A 107 22.80 14.65 4.10
CA LEU A 107 23.89 14.29 5.01
C LEU A 107 25.26 14.58 4.37
N GLN A 108 25.45 14.32 3.11
CA GLN A 108 26.65 14.69 2.38
C GLN A 108 26.91 16.20 2.44
N GLN A 109 25.88 17.00 2.16
CA GLN A 109 26.01 18.48 2.15
C GLN A 109 26.20 19.07 3.56
N THR A 110 25.39 18.61 4.53
CA THR A 110 25.35 19.24 5.86
C THR A 110 26.38 18.70 6.83
N ARG A 111 26.85 17.47 6.66
CA ARG A 111 27.80 16.78 7.54
C ARG A 111 29.13 16.49 6.87
N GLY A 112 29.31 16.87 5.60
CA GLY A 112 30.55 16.60 4.86
C GLY A 112 30.82 15.09 4.64
N MET A 113 29.78 14.25 4.72
CA MET A 113 29.94 12.80 4.57
C MET A 113 30.33 12.44 3.15
N LYS A 114 31.33 11.58 3.00
CA LYS A 114 31.76 11.06 1.68
C LYS A 114 31.05 9.73 1.41
N LEU A 115 29.98 9.74 0.65
CA LEU A 115 29.13 8.56 0.42
C LEU A 115 29.92 7.36 -0.10
N ASN A 116 30.87 7.55 -0.97
CA ASN A 116 31.73 6.49 -1.52
C ASN A 116 32.76 5.90 -0.55
N GLN A 117 32.83 6.41 0.68
CA GLN A 117 33.66 5.90 1.77
C GLN A 117 32.81 5.30 2.90
N MET A 118 31.49 5.21 2.68
CA MET A 118 30.55 4.73 3.69
C MET A 118 30.13 3.30 3.43
N THR A 119 29.63 2.67 4.49
CA THR A 119 28.92 1.39 4.43
C THR A 119 27.51 1.58 4.97
N ILE A 120 26.53 1.04 4.27
CA ILE A 120 25.13 0.99 4.71
C ILE A 120 24.72 -0.45 4.99
N GLY A 121 24.12 -0.71 6.14
CA GLY A 121 23.47 -1.97 6.46
C GLY A 121 21.97 -1.88 6.14
N ILE A 122 21.45 -2.87 5.43
CA ILE A 122 20.02 -2.97 5.08
C ILE A 122 19.49 -4.26 5.67
N VAL A 123 18.51 -4.15 6.56
CA VAL A 123 17.78 -5.28 7.14
C VAL A 123 16.42 -5.38 6.46
N GLY A 124 16.14 -6.51 5.82
CA GLY A 124 14.98 -6.71 4.95
C GLY A 124 15.27 -6.30 3.50
N VAL A 125 15.41 -7.27 2.60
CA VAL A 125 15.79 -7.05 1.19
C VAL A 125 14.61 -7.30 0.24
N GLY A 126 13.39 -7.02 0.70
CA GLY A 126 12.17 -7.03 -0.12
C GLY A 126 12.09 -5.85 -1.10
N ASP A 127 10.87 -5.47 -1.50
CA ASP A 127 10.62 -4.41 -2.50
C ASP A 127 11.31 -3.07 -2.22
N VAL A 128 11.38 -2.68 -0.96
CA VAL A 128 12.03 -1.40 -0.56
C VAL A 128 13.52 -1.59 -0.43
N GLY A 129 13.96 -2.59 0.36
CA GLY A 129 15.37 -2.78 0.68
C GLY A 129 16.23 -3.05 -0.55
N SER A 130 15.72 -3.79 -1.53
CA SER A 130 16.42 -4.04 -2.81
C SER A 130 16.64 -2.73 -3.59
N LYS A 131 15.62 -1.86 -3.68
CA LYS A 131 15.75 -0.56 -4.37
C LYS A 131 16.69 0.40 -3.64
N VAL A 132 16.68 0.39 -2.30
CA VAL A 132 17.64 1.18 -1.50
C VAL A 132 19.07 0.67 -1.71
N ALA A 133 19.26 -0.66 -1.76
CA ALA A 133 20.57 -1.26 -2.05
C ALA A 133 21.09 -0.84 -3.43
N ASP A 134 20.22 -0.84 -4.44
CA ASP A 134 20.60 -0.42 -5.79
C ASP A 134 21.00 1.06 -5.86
N VAL A 135 20.24 1.93 -5.19
CA VAL A 135 20.58 3.35 -5.08
C VAL A 135 21.91 3.52 -4.36
N ALA A 136 22.12 2.86 -3.23
CA ALA A 136 23.36 2.96 -2.47
C ALA A 136 24.59 2.52 -3.28
N ARG A 137 24.49 1.39 -3.99
CA ARG A 137 25.56 0.91 -4.88
C ARG A 137 25.90 1.92 -5.99
N LYS A 138 24.87 2.52 -6.62
CA LYS A 138 25.08 3.56 -7.65
C LYS A 138 25.76 4.82 -7.10
N LEU A 139 25.59 5.11 -5.83
CA LEU A 139 26.28 6.22 -5.14
C LEU A 139 27.70 5.83 -4.64
N GLY A 140 28.16 4.62 -4.93
CA GLY A 140 29.47 4.12 -4.51
C GLY A 140 29.53 3.71 -3.03
N ILE A 141 28.39 3.59 -2.35
CA ILE A 141 28.31 3.16 -0.94
C ILE A 141 28.49 1.65 -0.89
N GLN A 142 29.32 1.17 0.03
CA GLN A 142 29.39 -0.27 0.33
C GLN A 142 28.09 -0.74 0.98
N VAL A 143 27.48 -1.81 0.46
CA VAL A 143 26.18 -2.30 0.94
C VAL A 143 26.36 -3.65 1.63
N MET A 144 25.88 -3.74 2.87
CA MET A 144 25.71 -4.97 3.62
C MET A 144 24.23 -5.31 3.71
N LEU A 145 23.87 -6.53 3.36
CA LEU A 145 22.48 -7.00 3.33
C LEU A 145 22.27 -8.05 4.40
N ASN A 146 21.13 -7.97 5.09
CA ASN A 146 20.62 -9.03 5.96
C ASN A 146 19.13 -9.23 5.67
N ASP A 147 18.74 -10.45 5.38
CA ASP A 147 17.35 -10.88 5.17
C ASP A 147 17.11 -12.18 5.94
N LEU A 148 15.82 -12.49 6.22
CA LEU A 148 15.41 -13.69 6.95
C LEU A 148 15.09 -14.84 6.00
#